data_fb56c71b55001f0fa5ad0afa30c2cd5c
#
_entry.id   fb56c71b55001f0fa5ad0afa30c2cd5c
#
_cell.length_a   1.000
_cell.length_b   1.000
_cell.length_c   1.000
_cell.angle_alpha   90.00
_cell.angle_beta   90.00
_cell.angle_gamma   90.00
#
_symmetry.space_group_name_H-M   'P 1'
#
loop_
_entity.id
_entity.type
_entity.pdbx_description
1 polymer ?
#
loop_
_entity_poly.entity_id
_entity_poly.type
_entity_poly.pdbx_seq_one_letter_code
_entity_poly.pdbx_strand_id
1 'polypeptide(L)'
;QAILDLPGYEQYFYSAEKKGYSGTAIFTRVKPLSVAYGIGIPEHDHEGRVITMEFDDVYLVTVYTPNAKRALERLEYRMTWEDAFRAFLLDLRAKKPVVVCGDLNVAHTEIDLKNPKSNRRNAGFTDEERGKFTELLDAGFVDTFRALYPDLTGAYTWWSYLRHARETNAGWRIDYFLVSEELR
;
A
#
# COMPACT_ATOMS: atom_id res chain seq x y z
N GLN A 1 10.14 -3.68 -19.22
CA GLN A 1 10.13 -4.53 -18.02
C GLN A 1 11.07 -5.69 -18.23
N ALA A 2 12.01 -5.89 -17.31
CA ALA A 2 12.89 -7.05 -17.35
C ALA A 2 12.08 -8.28 -16.90
N ILE A 3 12.02 -9.31 -17.71
CA ILE A 3 11.50 -10.61 -17.27
C ILE A 3 12.56 -11.18 -16.33
N LEU A 4 12.17 -11.43 -15.09
CA LEU A 4 13.05 -12.08 -14.13
C LEU A 4 13.08 -13.58 -14.40
N ASP A 5 14.25 -14.20 -14.32
CA ASP A 5 14.38 -15.64 -14.38
C ASP A 5 14.04 -16.23 -13.01
N LEU A 6 12.73 -16.50 -12.81
CA LEU A 6 12.18 -17.09 -11.59
C LEU A 6 11.46 -18.40 -11.96
N PRO A 7 12.19 -19.52 -11.98
CA PRO A 7 11.62 -20.80 -12.37
C PRO A 7 10.41 -21.20 -11.51
N GLY A 8 9.30 -21.56 -12.16
CA GLY A 8 8.06 -21.95 -11.50
C GLY A 8 7.17 -20.81 -11.02
N TYR A 9 7.56 -19.55 -11.26
CA TYR A 9 6.70 -18.40 -10.99
C TYR A 9 6.06 -17.86 -12.26
N GLU A 10 4.75 -17.60 -12.22
CA GLU A 10 4.07 -16.74 -13.17
C GLU A 10 4.24 -15.28 -12.76
N GLN A 11 4.41 -14.38 -13.73
CA GLN A 11 4.69 -12.97 -13.52
C GLN A 11 3.57 -12.12 -14.09
N TYR A 12 2.99 -11.24 -13.25
CA TYR A 12 1.91 -10.35 -13.61
C TYR A 12 2.36 -8.92 -13.37
N PHE A 13 2.37 -8.11 -14.43
CA PHE A 13 2.81 -6.72 -14.39
C PHE A 13 1.66 -5.79 -14.74
N TYR A 14 1.54 -4.70 -14.00
CA TYR A 14 0.63 -3.61 -14.29
C TYR A 14 1.39 -2.30 -14.35
N SER A 15 1.66 -1.81 -15.56
CA SER A 15 2.44 -0.60 -15.79
C SER A 15 1.55 0.63 -15.82
N ALA A 16 2.08 1.77 -15.38
CA ALA A 16 1.48 3.06 -15.65
C ALA A 16 1.54 3.38 -17.15
N GLU A 17 0.62 4.19 -17.64
CA GLU A 17 0.68 4.73 -19.00
C GLU A 17 1.93 5.59 -19.21
N LYS A 18 2.32 6.35 -18.19
CA LYS A 18 3.57 7.11 -18.18
C LYS A 18 4.76 6.19 -17.96
N LYS A 19 5.67 6.12 -18.92
CA LYS A 19 6.90 5.32 -18.84
C LYS A 19 7.78 5.76 -17.65
N GLY A 20 8.36 4.77 -16.95
CA GLY A 20 9.29 5.01 -15.85
C GLY A 20 8.65 5.60 -14.59
N TYR A 21 7.36 5.44 -14.43
CA TYR A 21 6.60 5.97 -13.32
C TYR A 21 5.64 4.92 -12.75
N SER A 22 5.58 4.78 -11.41
CA SER A 22 4.66 3.86 -10.74
C SER A 22 4.74 2.41 -11.28
N GLY A 23 3.63 1.67 -11.20
CA GLY A 23 3.54 0.27 -11.62
C GLY A 23 3.67 -0.71 -10.48
N THR A 24 3.00 -1.85 -10.62
CA THR A 24 2.99 -2.95 -9.65
C THR A 24 3.20 -4.29 -10.34
N ALA A 25 3.59 -5.29 -9.58
CA ALA A 25 3.75 -6.65 -10.08
C ALA A 25 3.47 -7.68 -8.99
N ILE A 26 3.03 -8.86 -9.40
CA ILE A 26 2.93 -10.04 -8.55
C ILE A 26 3.65 -11.21 -9.23
N PHE A 27 4.43 -11.94 -8.46
CA PHE A 27 5.05 -13.20 -8.85
C PHE A 27 4.47 -14.31 -7.99
N THR A 28 3.93 -15.36 -8.61
CA THR A 28 3.25 -16.45 -7.88
C THR A 28 3.55 -17.81 -8.47
N ARG A 29 3.66 -18.82 -7.60
CA ARG A 29 3.68 -20.23 -7.98
C ARG A 29 2.29 -20.85 -8.00
N VAL A 30 1.36 -20.25 -7.28
CA VAL A 30 -0.02 -20.72 -7.22
C VAL A 30 -0.81 -20.00 -8.30
N LYS A 31 -1.47 -20.77 -9.17
CA LYS A 31 -2.32 -20.19 -10.22
C LYS A 31 -3.55 -19.54 -9.60
N PRO A 32 -3.77 -18.23 -9.78
CA PRO A 32 -4.98 -17.59 -9.30
C PRO A 32 -6.22 -18.03 -10.12
N LEU A 33 -7.40 -17.95 -9.50
CA LEU A 33 -8.68 -18.14 -10.18
C LEU A 33 -8.95 -17.01 -11.18
N SER A 34 -8.60 -15.79 -10.79
CA SER A 34 -8.70 -14.60 -11.64
C SER A 34 -7.66 -13.56 -11.25
N VAL A 35 -7.35 -12.68 -12.18
CA VAL A 35 -6.49 -11.51 -11.97
C VAL A 35 -7.18 -10.29 -12.53
N ALA A 36 -7.28 -9.24 -11.73
CA ALA A 36 -7.83 -7.96 -12.13
C ALA A 36 -6.81 -6.83 -11.94
N TYR A 37 -6.81 -5.89 -12.86
CA TYR A 37 -5.92 -4.74 -12.89
C TYR A 37 -6.70 -3.45 -12.66
N GLY A 38 -6.30 -2.66 -11.67
CA GLY A 38 -7.00 -1.44 -11.30
C GLY A 38 -8.18 -1.70 -10.34
N ILE A 39 -8.93 -0.64 -10.06
CA ILE A 39 -10.11 -0.67 -9.19
C ILE A 39 -11.43 -0.43 -9.94
N GLY A 40 -11.37 -0.38 -11.27
CA GLY A 40 -12.55 -0.18 -12.12
C GLY A 40 -12.99 1.28 -12.25
N ILE A 41 -12.15 2.23 -11.87
CA ILE A 41 -12.40 3.67 -11.99
C ILE A 41 -11.33 4.27 -12.90
N PRO A 42 -11.68 4.68 -14.13
CA PRO A 42 -10.70 5.15 -15.14
C PRO A 42 -9.76 6.23 -14.61
N GLU A 43 -10.26 7.19 -13.85
CA GLU A 43 -9.48 8.26 -13.25
C GLU A 43 -8.32 7.73 -12.36
N HIS A 44 -8.49 6.57 -11.73
CA HIS A 44 -7.54 5.98 -10.81
C HIS A 44 -6.70 4.85 -11.42
N ASP A 45 -7.03 4.41 -12.63
CA ASP A 45 -6.44 3.21 -13.22
C ASP A 45 -5.36 3.48 -14.30
N HIS A 46 -4.86 4.72 -14.41
CA HIS A 46 -3.82 5.10 -15.38
C HIS A 46 -2.38 4.86 -14.90
N GLU A 47 -2.19 4.62 -13.62
CA GLU A 47 -0.86 4.60 -13.01
C GLU A 47 -0.39 3.21 -12.57
N GLY A 48 -1.12 2.13 -12.91
CA GLY A 48 -0.71 0.75 -12.63
C GLY A 48 -0.55 0.45 -11.14
N ARG A 49 -1.50 0.86 -10.29
CA ARG A 49 -1.34 0.89 -8.84
C ARG A 49 -1.89 -0.30 -8.09
N VAL A 50 -2.84 -1.03 -8.67
CA VAL A 50 -3.54 -2.12 -7.97
C VAL A 50 -3.65 -3.34 -8.85
N ILE A 51 -3.19 -4.50 -8.34
CA ILE A 51 -3.47 -5.81 -8.92
C ILE A 51 -4.20 -6.64 -7.86
N THR A 52 -5.30 -7.27 -8.25
CA THR A 52 -6.07 -8.18 -7.40
C THR A 52 -6.02 -9.58 -7.96
N MET A 53 -5.58 -10.55 -7.15
CA MET A 53 -5.65 -11.97 -7.44
C MET A 53 -6.71 -12.63 -6.58
N GLU A 54 -7.56 -13.44 -7.20
CA GLU A 54 -8.51 -14.29 -6.51
C GLU A 54 -7.94 -15.69 -6.33
N PHE A 55 -7.94 -16.18 -5.10
CA PHE A 55 -7.67 -17.56 -4.74
C PHE A 55 -8.94 -18.19 -4.13
N ASP A 56 -8.92 -19.49 -3.87
CA ASP A 56 -10.12 -20.20 -3.36
C ASP A 56 -10.72 -19.54 -2.11
N ASP A 57 -9.87 -19.17 -1.14
CA ASP A 57 -10.32 -18.71 0.17
C ASP A 57 -10.05 -17.22 0.43
N VAL A 58 -9.35 -16.51 -0.47
CA VAL A 58 -8.87 -15.15 -0.21
C VAL A 58 -8.65 -14.37 -1.50
N TYR A 59 -8.86 -13.05 -1.44
CA TYR A 59 -8.29 -12.09 -2.38
C TYR A 59 -6.94 -11.58 -1.89
N LEU A 60 -5.95 -11.56 -2.76
CA LEU A 60 -4.68 -10.89 -2.55
C LEU A 60 -4.63 -9.62 -3.40
N VAL A 61 -4.47 -8.48 -2.75
CA VAL A 61 -4.38 -7.17 -3.39
C VAL A 61 -2.99 -6.60 -3.14
N THR A 62 -2.23 -6.33 -4.22
CA THR A 62 -1.05 -5.48 -4.12
C THR A 62 -1.39 -4.05 -4.49
N VAL A 63 -0.80 -3.09 -3.78
CA VAL A 63 -1.10 -1.67 -3.97
C VAL A 63 0.17 -0.82 -3.89
N TYR A 64 0.21 0.20 -4.74
CA TYR A 64 1.14 1.31 -4.66
C TYR A 64 0.34 2.61 -4.59
N THR A 65 0.05 3.05 -3.38
CA THR A 65 -0.75 4.25 -3.11
C THR A 65 -0.09 5.50 -3.70
N PRO A 66 -0.85 6.42 -4.32
CA PRO A 66 -0.29 7.68 -4.82
C PRO A 66 0.42 8.47 -3.72
N ASN A 67 1.64 8.92 -3.99
CA ASN A 67 2.34 9.85 -3.10
C ASN A 67 1.71 11.25 -3.23
N ALA A 68 1.49 11.94 -2.12
CA ALA A 68 0.97 13.32 -2.10
C ALA A 68 1.96 14.35 -2.68
N LYS A 69 3.22 13.94 -2.87
CA LYS A 69 4.35 14.69 -3.42
C LYS A 69 4.77 15.90 -2.60
N ARG A 70 5.88 16.50 -3.03
CA ARG A 70 6.42 17.71 -2.41
C ARG A 70 5.37 18.84 -2.46
N ALA A 71 5.32 19.62 -1.39
CA ALA A 71 4.33 20.68 -1.21
C ALA A 71 2.85 20.20 -1.23
N LEU A 72 2.64 18.88 -1.09
CA LEU A 72 1.31 18.26 -1.03
C LEU A 72 0.44 18.53 -2.28
N GLU A 73 1.08 18.71 -3.44
CA GLU A 73 0.39 19.07 -4.69
C GLU A 73 -0.62 18.02 -5.16
N ARG A 74 -0.51 16.75 -4.71
CA ARG A 74 -1.44 15.67 -5.01
C ARG A 74 -2.25 15.19 -3.80
N LEU A 75 -2.25 15.91 -2.70
CA LEU A 75 -2.93 15.47 -1.48
C LEU A 75 -4.45 15.31 -1.71
N GLU A 76 -5.08 16.27 -2.37
CA GLU A 76 -6.52 16.23 -2.67
C GLU A 76 -6.87 15.02 -3.53
N TYR A 77 -6.12 14.79 -4.62
CA TYR A 77 -6.30 13.60 -5.45
C TYR A 77 -6.13 12.31 -4.64
N ARG A 78 -5.11 12.24 -3.79
CA ARG A 78 -4.87 11.08 -2.93
C ARG A 78 -6.06 10.81 -2.00
N MET A 79 -6.70 11.83 -1.46
CA MET A 79 -7.87 11.63 -0.59
C MET A 79 -9.03 10.97 -1.34
N THR A 80 -9.31 11.38 -2.56
CA THR A 80 -10.33 10.74 -3.41
C THR A 80 -9.94 9.31 -3.78
N TRP A 81 -8.66 9.07 -4.07
CA TRP A 81 -8.14 7.74 -4.38
C TRP A 81 -8.28 6.79 -3.17
N GLU A 82 -7.94 7.25 -1.97
CA GLU A 82 -8.07 6.47 -0.73
C GLU A 82 -9.52 6.04 -0.46
N ASP A 83 -10.49 6.92 -0.66
CA ASP A 83 -11.91 6.60 -0.48
C ASP A 83 -12.37 5.55 -1.50
N ALA A 84 -11.96 5.69 -2.75
CA ALA A 84 -12.27 4.74 -3.81
C ALA A 84 -11.62 3.36 -3.56
N PHE A 85 -10.37 3.34 -3.11
CA PHE A 85 -9.66 2.10 -2.78
C PHE A 85 -10.30 1.37 -1.59
N ARG A 86 -10.67 2.09 -0.54
CA ARG A 86 -11.39 1.52 0.61
C ARG A 86 -12.71 0.89 0.18
N ALA A 87 -13.51 1.59 -0.63
CA ALA A 87 -14.75 1.05 -1.17
C ALA A 87 -14.52 -0.22 -2.00
N PHE A 88 -13.50 -0.23 -2.85
CA PHE A 88 -13.10 -1.39 -3.63
C PHE A 88 -12.73 -2.59 -2.75
N LEU A 89 -11.95 -2.39 -1.70
CA LEU A 89 -11.59 -3.46 -0.76
C LEU A 89 -12.80 -4.01 0.00
N LEU A 90 -13.75 -3.17 0.37
CA LEU A 90 -14.99 -3.60 1.04
C LEU A 90 -15.88 -4.44 0.11
N ASP A 91 -15.95 -4.11 -1.18
CA ASP A 91 -16.65 -4.91 -2.18
C ASP A 91 -16.03 -6.31 -2.35
N LEU A 92 -14.69 -6.40 -2.33
CA LEU A 92 -13.98 -7.69 -2.33
C LEU A 92 -14.28 -8.48 -1.04
N ARG A 93 -14.17 -7.83 0.11
CA ARG A 93 -14.40 -8.45 1.42
C ARG A 93 -15.81 -9.00 1.57
N ALA A 94 -16.80 -8.40 0.93
CA ALA A 94 -18.17 -8.92 0.92
C ALA A 94 -18.28 -10.33 0.31
N LYS A 95 -17.28 -10.75 -0.49
CA LYS A 95 -17.24 -12.07 -1.15
C LYS A 95 -16.29 -13.03 -0.45
N LYS A 96 -15.07 -12.60 -0.12
CA LYS A 96 -14.00 -13.39 0.53
C LYS A 96 -13.15 -12.49 1.42
N PRO A 97 -12.46 -13.05 2.42
CA PRO A 97 -11.41 -12.33 3.15
C PRO A 97 -10.37 -11.71 2.21
N VAL A 98 -9.78 -10.60 2.61
CA VAL A 98 -8.83 -9.85 1.79
C VAL A 98 -7.49 -9.69 2.51
N VAL A 99 -6.42 -9.95 1.79
CA VAL A 99 -5.05 -9.58 2.18
C VAL A 99 -4.59 -8.45 1.28
N VAL A 100 -4.16 -7.34 1.88
CA VAL A 100 -3.60 -6.19 1.16
C VAL A 100 -2.13 -6.06 1.49
N CYS A 101 -1.28 -5.94 0.50
CA CYS A 101 0.14 -5.68 0.71
C CYS A 101 0.67 -4.64 -0.27
N GLY A 102 1.69 -3.91 0.16
CA GLY A 102 2.38 -2.95 -0.69
C GLY A 102 2.74 -1.66 0.02
N ASP A 103 3.11 -0.68 -0.78
CA ASP A 103 3.44 0.67 -0.34
C ASP A 103 2.18 1.53 -0.21
N LEU A 104 1.80 1.82 1.02
CA LEU A 104 0.66 2.68 1.32
C LEU A 104 1.04 4.16 1.47
N ASN A 105 2.32 4.49 1.29
CA ASN A 105 2.83 5.87 1.31
C ASN A 105 2.37 6.69 2.52
N VAL A 106 2.22 6.05 3.68
CA VAL A 106 1.85 6.70 4.94
C VAL A 106 2.46 5.98 6.13
N ALA A 107 3.06 6.73 7.04
CA ALA A 107 3.34 6.27 8.39
C ALA A 107 2.10 6.58 9.25
N HIS A 108 1.46 5.57 9.85
CA HIS A 108 0.18 5.75 10.52
C HIS A 108 0.26 6.57 11.78
N THR A 109 1.19 6.20 12.67
CA THR A 109 1.33 6.82 13.99
C THR A 109 2.74 7.38 14.21
N GLU A 110 2.95 8.10 15.31
CA GLU A 110 4.24 8.72 15.62
C GLU A 110 5.40 7.72 15.79
N ILE A 111 5.11 6.47 16.14
CA ILE A 111 6.13 5.43 16.26
C ILE A 111 6.51 4.79 14.92
N ASP A 112 5.79 5.11 13.86
CA ASP A 112 6.00 4.56 12.52
C ASP A 112 7.02 5.35 11.69
N LEU A 113 7.60 6.42 12.26
CA LEU A 113 8.71 7.14 11.65
C LEU A 113 9.63 7.76 12.72
N LYS A 114 10.87 8.01 12.32
CA LYS A 114 11.91 8.53 13.24
C LYS A 114 11.65 9.96 13.70
N ASN A 115 11.15 10.82 12.82
CA ASN A 115 11.03 12.28 13.06
C ASN A 115 9.59 12.77 12.87
N PRO A 116 8.62 12.38 13.73
CA PRO A 116 7.20 12.70 13.51
C PRO A 116 6.93 14.21 13.55
N LYS A 117 7.53 14.94 14.49
CA LYS A 117 7.26 16.39 14.67
C LYS A 117 7.59 17.22 13.44
N SER A 118 8.72 16.95 12.78
CA SER A 118 9.16 17.72 11.62
C SER A 118 8.45 17.29 10.31
N ASN A 119 7.72 16.18 10.33
CA ASN A 119 7.07 15.62 9.14
C ASN A 119 5.55 15.77 9.11
N ARG A 120 4.94 16.45 10.08
CA ARG A 120 3.47 16.59 10.19
C ARG A 120 2.78 17.17 8.95
N ARG A 121 3.49 17.99 8.19
CA ARG A 121 2.99 18.59 6.94
C ARG A 121 3.78 18.15 5.71
N ASN A 122 4.46 17.01 5.80
CA ASN A 122 5.14 16.39 4.67
C ASN A 122 4.35 15.18 4.17
N ALA A 123 4.46 14.90 2.88
CA ALA A 123 3.86 13.72 2.26
C ALA A 123 4.24 12.44 3.03
N GLY A 124 3.25 11.61 3.31
CA GLY A 124 3.40 10.37 4.08
C GLY A 124 3.11 10.50 5.58
N PHE A 125 2.95 11.72 6.10
CA PHE A 125 2.63 11.91 7.54
C PHE A 125 1.68 13.08 7.80
N THR A 126 0.91 13.51 6.83
CA THR A 126 -0.14 14.52 7.04
C THR A 126 -1.29 13.91 7.85
N ASP A 127 -2.03 14.76 8.57
CA ASP A 127 -3.20 14.31 9.33
C ASP A 127 -4.25 13.70 8.40
N GLU A 128 -4.39 14.22 7.19
CA GLU A 128 -5.31 13.73 6.16
C GLU A 128 -4.97 12.30 5.71
N GLU A 129 -3.70 12.03 5.40
CA GLU A 129 -3.22 10.70 4.99
C GLU A 129 -3.34 9.68 6.13
N ARG A 130 -2.95 10.06 7.33
CA ARG A 130 -3.10 9.24 8.54
C ARG A 130 -4.56 8.95 8.88
N GLY A 131 -5.43 9.95 8.71
CA GLY A 131 -6.87 9.81 8.89
C GLY A 131 -7.47 8.79 7.93
N LYS A 132 -7.10 8.80 6.65
CA LYS A 132 -7.52 7.80 5.67
C LYS A 132 -7.06 6.39 6.01
N PHE A 133 -5.85 6.23 6.55
CA PHE A 133 -5.39 4.93 7.02
C PHE A 133 -6.22 4.45 8.24
N THR A 134 -6.55 5.34 9.16
CA THR A 134 -7.44 5.04 10.29
C THR A 134 -8.82 4.61 9.80
N GLU A 135 -9.41 5.32 8.83
CA GLU A 135 -10.69 4.94 8.22
C GLU A 135 -10.64 3.55 7.58
N LEU A 136 -9.51 3.19 6.96
CA LEU A 136 -9.31 1.85 6.38
C LEU A 136 -9.30 0.76 7.48
N LEU A 137 -8.60 0.98 8.59
CA LEU A 137 -8.60 0.06 9.71
C LEU A 137 -9.99 -0.04 10.37
N ASP A 138 -10.67 1.09 10.55
CA ASP A 138 -12.03 1.14 11.13
C ASP A 138 -13.06 0.43 10.24
N ALA A 139 -12.79 0.34 8.94
CA ALA A 139 -13.61 -0.43 8.01
C ALA A 139 -13.46 -1.96 8.14
N GLY A 140 -12.58 -2.43 9.04
CA GLY A 140 -12.41 -3.84 9.37
C GLY A 140 -11.14 -4.46 8.79
N PHE A 141 -10.08 -3.69 8.64
CA PHE A 141 -8.74 -4.18 8.29
C PHE A 141 -7.79 -4.08 9.49
N VAL A 142 -6.85 -4.99 9.55
CA VAL A 142 -5.86 -5.09 10.65
C VAL A 142 -4.47 -4.84 10.09
N ASP A 143 -3.74 -3.90 10.67
CA ASP A 143 -2.30 -3.75 10.49
C ASP A 143 -1.61 -4.91 11.22
N THR A 144 -1.21 -5.93 10.48
CA THR A 144 -0.71 -7.18 11.05
C THR A 144 0.56 -6.99 11.87
N PHE A 145 1.47 -6.13 11.41
CA PHE A 145 2.69 -5.83 12.14
C PHE A 145 2.38 -5.15 13.48
N ARG A 146 1.54 -4.13 13.46
CA ARG A 146 1.21 -3.39 14.68
C ARG A 146 0.34 -4.20 15.65
N ALA A 147 -0.46 -5.12 15.15
CA ALA A 147 -1.19 -6.07 15.99
C ALA A 147 -0.26 -7.02 16.75
N LEU A 148 0.83 -7.46 16.12
CA LEU A 148 1.84 -8.32 16.75
C LEU A 148 2.81 -7.55 17.64
N TYR A 149 3.14 -6.31 17.28
CA TYR A 149 4.15 -5.48 17.94
C TYR A 149 3.59 -4.08 18.22
N PRO A 150 2.62 -3.93 19.15
CA PRO A 150 1.87 -2.69 19.33
C PRO A 150 2.74 -1.48 19.69
N ASP A 151 3.82 -1.69 20.44
CA ASP A 151 4.67 -0.62 20.98
C ASP A 151 6.08 -0.59 20.39
N LEU A 152 6.39 -1.44 19.40
CA LEU A 152 7.73 -1.53 18.84
C LEU A 152 8.06 -0.29 18.02
N THR A 153 9.08 0.44 18.46
CA THR A 153 9.65 1.60 17.78
C THR A 153 10.85 1.24 16.92
N GLY A 154 11.23 2.11 15.98
CA GLY A 154 12.44 1.92 15.18
C GLY A 154 12.35 0.84 14.10
N ALA A 155 11.17 0.28 13.88
CA ALA A 155 10.90 -0.69 12.81
C ALA A 155 10.34 0.03 11.59
N TYR A 156 11.13 0.10 10.54
CA TYR A 156 10.81 0.85 9.33
C TYR A 156 10.98 0.00 8.08
N THR A 157 10.37 0.45 6.98
CA THR A 157 10.42 -0.25 5.69
C THR A 157 11.09 0.59 4.60
N TRP A 158 11.22 1.90 4.81
CA TRP A 158 11.79 2.82 3.84
C TRP A 158 12.70 3.85 4.52
N TRP A 159 13.78 4.22 3.82
CA TRP A 159 14.75 5.26 4.21
C TRP A 159 15.08 6.12 3.00
N SER A 160 15.17 7.43 3.21
CA SER A 160 15.67 8.33 2.17
C SER A 160 17.11 7.99 1.78
N TYR A 161 17.46 8.17 0.51
CA TYR A 161 18.87 8.10 0.06
C TYR A 161 19.71 9.27 0.55
N LEU A 162 19.08 10.31 1.09
CA LEU A 162 19.75 11.52 1.55
C LEU A 162 20.17 11.40 3.02
N ARG A 163 21.22 12.15 3.39
CA ARG A 163 21.66 12.37 4.77
C ARG A 163 21.93 11.09 5.58
N HIS A 164 22.43 10.06 4.94
CA HIS A 164 22.74 8.79 5.61
C HIS A 164 21.57 8.22 6.44
N ALA A 165 20.34 8.38 5.95
CA ALA A 165 19.14 8.02 6.68
C ALA A 165 19.11 6.54 7.10
N ARG A 166 19.67 5.64 6.28
CA ARG A 166 19.77 4.21 6.60
C ARG A 166 20.71 3.94 7.77
N GLU A 167 21.86 4.59 7.80
CA GLU A 167 22.88 4.43 8.85
C GLU A 167 22.39 4.94 10.21
N THR A 168 21.62 6.02 10.22
CA THR A 168 21.05 6.62 11.43
C THR A 168 19.67 6.07 11.80
N ASN A 169 19.17 5.09 11.02
CA ASN A 169 17.83 4.57 11.12
C ASN A 169 16.73 5.65 11.10
N ALA A 170 16.93 6.70 10.28
CA ALA A 170 15.93 7.74 10.07
C ALA A 170 14.91 7.30 9.02
N GLY A 171 14.14 6.28 9.37
CA GLY A 171 13.23 5.58 8.48
C GLY A 171 11.75 5.87 8.71
N TRP A 172 10.96 5.25 7.86
CA TRP A 172 9.50 5.30 7.84
C TRP A 172 8.95 3.88 7.63
N ARG A 173 7.88 3.53 8.31
CA ARG A 173 7.11 2.32 8.02
C ARG A 173 5.92 2.73 7.14
N ILE A 174 6.04 2.47 5.86
CA ILE A 174 5.05 2.85 4.83
C ILE A 174 4.58 1.67 3.98
N ASP A 175 5.23 0.52 4.12
CA ASP A 175 4.82 -0.73 3.49
C ASP A 175 4.14 -1.62 4.53
N TYR A 176 3.03 -2.23 4.16
CA TYR A 176 2.16 -2.96 5.08
C TYR A 176 1.70 -4.29 4.51
N PHE A 177 1.39 -5.20 5.43
CA PHE A 177 0.44 -6.26 5.24
C PHE A 177 -0.79 -5.97 6.09
N LEU A 178 -1.91 -5.72 5.44
CA LEU A 178 -3.20 -5.60 6.09
C LEU A 178 -4.03 -6.84 5.77
N VAL A 179 -4.84 -7.28 6.73
CA VAL A 179 -5.80 -8.37 6.51
C VAL A 179 -7.19 -7.93 6.96
N SER A 180 -8.22 -8.43 6.30
CA SER A 180 -9.57 -8.30 6.84
C SER A 180 -9.70 -9.07 8.16
N GLU A 181 -10.54 -8.59 9.09
CA GLU A 181 -10.62 -9.10 10.45
C GLU A 181 -10.86 -10.61 10.56
N GLU A 182 -11.51 -11.20 9.56
CA GLU A 182 -11.76 -12.64 9.49
C GLU A 182 -10.47 -13.48 9.45
N LEU A 183 -9.34 -12.86 9.09
CA LEU A 183 -8.02 -13.51 9.02
C LEU A 183 -7.10 -13.17 10.20
N ARG A 184 -7.61 -12.47 11.19
CA ARG A 184 -6.85 -12.06 12.39
C ARG A 184 -6.44 -13.23 13.28
#